data_f4e75fef43445f59a49f94440748aeac
#
_entry.id   f4e75fef43445f59a49f94440748aeac
#
_cell.length_a   1.000
_cell.length_b   1.000
_cell.length_c   1.000
_cell.angle_alpha   90.00
_cell.angle_beta   90.00
_cell.angle_gamma   90.00
#
_symmetry.space_group_name_H-M   'P 1'
#
loop_
_entity.id
_entity.type
_entity.pdbx_description
1 polymer ?
#
loop_
_entity_poly.entity_id
_entity_poly.type
_entity_poly.pdbx_seq_one_letter_code
_entity_poly.pdbx_strand_id
1 'polypeptide(L)'
;MKFERKAHIERQNKALTQFCNHFGLTYGSHQEYAHIDAVLYNKGKITGFAEVKGVHKNIEDKQDVIVAMRKIVRAQQLQVNSGKPVAIIWAFNNAIVYERINNL
;
A
#
# COMPACT_ATOMS: atom_id res chain seq x y z
N MET A 1 -16.43 12.12 -7.98
CA MET A 1 -17.42 11.27 -8.55
C MET A 1 -17.49 9.95 -7.87
N LYS A 2 -18.70 9.56 -7.52
CA LYS A 2 -18.92 8.41 -6.63
C LYS A 2 -18.43 7.08 -7.23
N PHE A 3 -18.59 6.87 -8.53
CA PHE A 3 -18.20 5.61 -9.18
C PHE A 3 -16.70 5.40 -9.23
N GLU A 4 -15.95 6.44 -9.59
CA GLU A 4 -14.49 6.36 -9.63
C GLU A 4 -13.91 6.12 -8.25
N ARG A 5 -14.44 6.81 -7.24
CA ARG A 5 -14.02 6.65 -5.87
C ARG A 5 -14.27 5.23 -5.35
N LYS A 6 -15.45 4.67 -5.66
CA LYS A 6 -15.79 3.31 -5.26
C LYS A 6 -14.86 2.29 -5.91
N ALA A 7 -14.64 2.43 -7.22
CA ALA A 7 -13.74 1.54 -7.95
C ALA A 7 -12.30 1.62 -7.42
N HIS A 8 -11.85 2.81 -7.06
CA HIS A 8 -10.54 3.02 -6.48
C HIS A 8 -10.42 2.31 -5.12
N ILE A 9 -11.43 2.44 -4.26
CA ILE A 9 -11.45 1.79 -2.95
C ILE A 9 -11.47 0.26 -3.10
N GLU A 10 -12.26 -0.26 -4.02
CA GLU A 10 -12.34 -1.70 -4.28
C GLU A 10 -11.00 -2.25 -4.75
N ARG A 11 -10.32 -1.54 -5.65
CA ARG A 11 -8.99 -1.91 -6.15
C ARG A 11 -7.97 -1.91 -5.00
N GLN A 12 -8.00 -0.88 -4.19
CA GLN A 12 -7.12 -0.75 -3.03
C GLN A 12 -7.33 -1.90 -2.05
N ASN A 13 -8.59 -2.19 -1.71
CA ASN A 13 -8.91 -3.27 -0.77
C ASN A 13 -8.54 -4.65 -1.32
N LYS A 14 -8.75 -4.87 -2.61
CA LYS A 14 -8.35 -6.12 -3.26
C LYS A 14 -6.85 -6.32 -3.19
N ALA A 15 -6.08 -5.28 -3.48
CA ALA A 15 -4.62 -5.32 -3.43
C ALA A 15 -4.13 -5.57 -2.00
N LEU A 16 -4.71 -4.89 -1.02
CA LEU A 16 -4.34 -5.07 0.39
C LEU A 16 -4.69 -6.47 0.89
N THR A 17 -5.85 -6.99 0.51
CA THR A 17 -6.25 -8.35 0.88
C THR A 17 -5.28 -9.37 0.31
N GLN A 18 -4.92 -9.24 -0.96
CA GLN A 18 -3.97 -10.14 -1.62
C GLN A 18 -2.59 -10.07 -0.95
N PHE A 19 -2.10 -8.87 -0.67
CA PHE A 19 -0.83 -8.67 0.00
C PHE A 19 -0.82 -9.28 1.40
N CYS A 20 -1.84 -8.98 2.19
CA CYS A 20 -1.94 -9.46 3.57
C CYS A 20 -2.09 -10.97 3.64
N ASN A 21 -2.87 -11.57 2.74
CA ASN A 21 -3.02 -13.03 2.70
C ASN A 21 -1.68 -13.71 2.40
N HIS A 22 -0.87 -13.09 1.55
CA HIS A 22 0.44 -13.65 1.22
C HIS A 22 1.38 -13.66 2.43
N PHE A 23 1.31 -12.67 3.28
CA PHE A 23 2.21 -12.52 4.44
C PHE A 23 1.58 -12.91 5.78
N GLY A 24 0.34 -13.38 5.79
CA GLY A 24 -0.33 -13.74 7.04
C GLY A 24 -0.65 -12.54 7.92
N LEU A 25 -0.97 -11.41 7.31
CA LEU A 25 -1.28 -10.16 8.00
C LEU A 25 -2.74 -9.78 7.84
N THR A 26 -3.19 -8.82 8.64
CA THR A 26 -4.45 -8.14 8.43
C THR A 26 -4.17 -6.66 8.23
N TYR A 27 -5.16 -5.92 7.74
CA TYR A 27 -5.02 -4.49 7.53
C TYR A 27 -6.26 -3.75 8.01
N GLY A 28 -6.08 -2.47 8.29
CA GLY A 28 -7.15 -1.60 8.69
C GLY A 28 -6.72 -0.14 8.61
N SER A 29 -7.52 0.73 9.18
CA SER A 29 -7.19 2.14 9.31
C SER A 29 -7.00 2.48 10.78
N HIS A 30 -6.24 3.54 11.02
CA HIS A 30 -5.99 4.04 12.36
C HIS A 30 -5.98 5.56 12.31
N GLN A 31 -6.68 6.19 13.22
CA GLN A 31 -6.84 7.64 13.22
C GLN A 31 -5.51 8.37 13.21
N GLU A 32 -4.53 7.87 13.95
CA GLU A 32 -3.19 8.45 14.06
C GLU A 32 -2.42 8.39 12.74
N TYR A 33 -2.78 7.46 11.86
CA TYR A 33 -2.12 7.24 10.58
C TYR A 33 -3.07 7.43 9.40
N ALA A 34 -4.02 8.36 9.53
CA ALA A 34 -5.05 8.58 8.51
C ALA A 34 -4.49 9.04 7.15
N HIS A 35 -3.27 9.55 7.13
CA HIS A 35 -2.60 9.97 5.88
C HIS A 35 -1.96 8.83 5.11
N ILE A 36 -1.97 7.63 5.66
CA ILE A 36 -1.45 6.41 5.01
C ILE A 36 -2.65 5.55 4.59
N ASP A 37 -2.51 4.79 3.49
CA ASP A 37 -3.61 4.00 2.96
C ASP A 37 -4.06 2.89 3.90
N ALA A 38 -3.11 2.21 4.54
CA ALA A 38 -3.47 1.13 5.47
C ALA A 38 -2.40 0.92 6.54
N VAL A 39 -2.85 0.44 7.67
CA VAL A 39 -2.00 -0.05 8.76
C VAL A 39 -2.03 -1.57 8.71
N LEU A 40 -0.86 -2.19 8.84
CA LEU A 40 -0.71 -3.64 8.79
C LEU A 40 -0.58 -4.19 10.22
N TYR A 41 -1.31 -5.26 10.50
CA TYR A 41 -1.34 -5.87 11.81
C TYR A 41 -0.93 -7.34 11.75
N ASN A 42 -0.21 -7.77 12.77
CA ASN A 42 0.05 -9.19 13.01
C ASN A 42 -0.36 -9.50 14.44
N LYS A 43 -1.38 -10.36 14.59
CA LYS A 43 -1.92 -10.75 15.90
C LYS A 43 -2.33 -9.54 16.74
N GLY A 44 -2.96 -8.57 16.09
CA GLY A 44 -3.47 -7.38 16.75
C GLY A 44 -2.47 -6.27 17.01
N LYS A 45 -1.21 -6.47 16.62
CA LYS A 45 -0.16 -5.47 16.81
C LYS A 45 0.21 -4.83 15.48
N ILE A 46 0.45 -3.53 15.46
CA ILE A 46 0.91 -2.83 14.28
C ILE A 46 2.32 -3.28 13.94
N THR A 47 2.50 -3.84 12.74
CA THR A 47 3.80 -4.31 12.27
C THR A 47 4.36 -3.46 11.14
N GLY A 48 3.53 -2.65 10.50
CA GLY A 48 3.98 -1.83 9.39
C GLY A 48 2.82 -1.04 8.78
N PHE A 49 3.09 -0.47 7.62
CA PHE A 49 2.14 0.38 6.90
C PHE A 49 2.19 0.04 5.43
N ALA A 50 1.14 0.38 4.69
CA ALA A 50 1.07 0.16 3.25
C ALA A 50 0.50 1.38 2.54
N GLU A 51 1.09 1.71 1.41
CA GLU A 51 0.59 2.68 0.44
C GLU A 51 0.27 1.92 -0.84
N VAL A 52 -0.92 2.16 -1.41
CA VAL A 52 -1.35 1.46 -2.62
C VAL A 52 -1.39 2.44 -3.78
N LYS A 53 -0.73 2.09 -4.87
CA LYS A 53 -0.73 2.83 -6.13
C LYS A 53 -1.51 2.02 -7.16
N GLY A 54 -2.66 2.54 -7.59
CA GLY A 54 -3.43 1.92 -8.67
C GLY A 54 -2.73 2.14 -10.01
N VAL A 55 -2.62 1.09 -10.81
CA VAL A 55 -2.03 1.14 -12.14
C VAL A 55 -3.04 0.54 -13.11
N HIS A 56 -3.55 1.37 -14.03
CA HIS A 56 -4.55 0.94 -15.01
C HIS A 56 -3.91 0.29 -16.22
N LYS A 57 -3.01 -0.69 -15.95
CA LYS A 57 -2.29 -1.46 -16.95
C LYS A 57 -2.13 -2.89 -16.43
N ASN A 58 -1.80 -3.80 -17.32
CA ASN A 58 -1.42 -5.16 -16.94
C ASN A 58 0.03 -5.18 -16.49
N ILE A 59 0.40 -6.21 -15.73
CA ILE A 59 1.75 -6.31 -15.19
C ILE A 59 2.82 -6.39 -16.28
N GLU A 60 2.46 -6.84 -17.47
CA GLU A 60 3.36 -6.89 -18.62
C GLU A 60 3.87 -5.50 -19.00
N ASP A 61 3.10 -4.46 -18.66
CA ASP A 61 3.42 -3.05 -18.95
C ASP A 61 4.11 -2.35 -17.77
N LYS A 62 4.66 -3.11 -16.83
CA LYS A 62 5.21 -2.57 -15.58
C LYS A 62 6.32 -1.54 -15.75
N GLN A 63 7.02 -1.57 -16.90
CA GLN A 63 8.08 -0.60 -17.18
C GLN A 63 7.60 0.84 -17.20
N ASP A 64 6.29 1.05 -17.42
CA ASP A 64 5.68 2.38 -17.42
C ASP A 64 5.20 2.83 -16.04
N VAL A 65 5.41 2.01 -15.02
CA VAL A 65 4.95 2.34 -13.68
C VAL A 65 5.86 3.37 -13.05
N ILE A 66 5.27 4.48 -12.67
CA ILE A 66 5.98 5.57 -12.00
C ILE A 66 5.34 5.78 -10.63
N VAL A 67 6.17 5.69 -9.59
CA VAL A 67 5.72 5.96 -8.22
C VAL A 67 5.85 7.45 -7.95
N ALA A 68 4.80 8.07 -7.47
CA ALA A 68 4.85 9.48 -7.13
C ALA A 68 5.85 9.72 -6.00
N MET A 69 6.84 10.57 -6.22
CA MET A 69 7.88 10.89 -5.23
C MET A 69 7.29 11.34 -3.89
N ARG A 70 6.16 12.03 -3.97
CA ARG A 70 5.47 12.51 -2.77
C ARG A 70 5.05 11.36 -1.85
N LYS A 71 4.56 10.23 -2.41
CA LYS A 71 4.17 9.07 -1.61
C LYS A 71 5.39 8.38 -1.01
N ILE A 72 6.46 8.27 -1.77
CA ILE A 72 7.71 7.68 -1.29
C ILE A 72 8.26 8.48 -0.10
N VAL A 73 8.34 9.79 -0.23
CA VAL A 73 8.85 10.66 0.83
C VAL A 73 8.00 10.52 2.10
N ARG A 74 6.68 10.51 1.95
CA ARG A 74 5.76 10.35 3.07
C ARG A 74 5.94 9.01 3.77
N ALA A 75 6.07 7.93 2.99
CA ALA A 75 6.27 6.60 3.51
C ALA A 75 7.60 6.48 4.25
N GLN A 76 8.67 7.07 3.70
CA GLN A 76 9.98 7.09 4.35
C GLN A 76 9.94 7.85 5.67
N GLN A 77 9.26 9.00 5.70
CA GLN A 77 9.11 9.77 6.93
C GLN A 77 8.37 8.97 8.00
N LEU A 78 7.31 8.28 7.62
CA LEU A 78 6.55 7.47 8.56
C LEU A 78 7.39 6.33 9.12
N GLN A 79 8.20 5.68 8.27
CA GLN A 79 9.10 4.62 8.71
C GLN A 79 10.13 5.13 9.70
N VAL A 80 10.72 6.28 9.45
CA VAL A 80 11.69 6.89 10.36
C VAL A 80 11.05 7.21 11.71
N ASN A 81 9.86 7.79 11.70
CA ASN A 81 9.17 8.20 12.92
C ASN A 81 8.65 7.02 13.75
N SER A 82 8.20 5.97 13.09
CA SER A 82 7.57 4.83 13.77
C SER A 82 8.51 3.67 14.02
N GLY A 83 9.62 3.60 13.29
CA GLY A 83 10.53 2.45 13.32
C GLY A 83 9.97 1.20 12.65
N LYS A 84 8.87 1.32 11.93
CA LYS A 84 8.21 0.17 11.28
C LYS A 84 8.30 0.28 9.77
N PRO A 85 8.36 -0.87 9.07
CA PRO A 85 8.49 -0.85 7.61
C PRO A 85 7.22 -0.35 6.91
N VAL A 86 7.41 0.16 5.70
CA VAL A 86 6.33 0.59 4.82
C VAL A 86 6.43 -0.19 3.51
N ALA A 87 5.32 -0.74 3.06
CA ALA A 87 5.23 -1.39 1.76
C ALA A 87 4.51 -0.47 0.77
N ILE A 88 5.08 -0.34 -0.41
CA ILE A 88 4.39 0.28 -1.54
C ILE A 88 3.85 -0.85 -2.41
N ILE A 89 2.55 -0.82 -2.68
CA ILE A 89 1.88 -1.85 -3.45
C ILE A 89 1.38 -1.22 -4.75
N TRP A 90 1.86 -1.75 -5.88
CA TRP A 90 1.35 -1.36 -7.20
C TRP A 90 0.27 -2.35 -7.59
N ALA A 91 -0.97 -1.85 -7.68
CA ALA A 91 -2.13 -2.67 -8.01
C ALA A 91 -2.40 -2.58 -9.52
N PHE A 92 -1.87 -3.53 -10.26
CA PHE A 92 -2.13 -3.68 -11.69
C PHE A 92 -3.51 -4.33 -11.92
N ASN A 93 -3.98 -4.31 -13.15
CA ASN A 93 -5.28 -4.92 -13.50
C ASN A 93 -5.31 -6.42 -13.18
N ASN A 94 -4.20 -7.12 -13.36
CA ASN A 94 -4.15 -8.59 -13.26
C ASN A 94 -3.19 -9.12 -12.20
N ALA A 95 -2.51 -8.24 -11.45
CA ALA A 95 -1.56 -8.67 -10.41
C ALA A 95 -1.18 -7.50 -9.51
N ILE A 96 -0.50 -7.80 -8.43
CA ILE A 96 0.13 -6.76 -7.62
C ILE A 96 1.65 -6.96 -7.61
N VAL A 97 2.35 -5.84 -7.48
CA VAL A 97 3.79 -5.82 -7.23
C VAL A 97 3.98 -4.99 -5.97
N TYR A 98 4.89 -5.40 -5.11
CA TYR A 98 5.14 -4.64 -3.88
C TYR A 98 6.63 -4.41 -3.69
N GLU A 99 6.95 -3.37 -2.94
CA GLU A 99 8.30 -2.98 -2.62
C GLU A 99 8.34 -2.49 -1.18
N ARG A 100 9.26 -3.00 -0.40
CA ARG A 100 9.43 -2.58 0.99
C ARG A 100 10.42 -1.42 1.05
N ILE A 101 10.01 -0.34 1.72
CA ILE A 101 10.92 0.78 1.99
C ILE A 101 11.62 0.49 3.30
N ASN A 102 12.92 0.28 3.21
CA ASN A 102 13.77 0.06 4.38
C ASN A 102 14.44 1.36 4.79
N ASN A 103 14.85 1.44 6.04
CA ASN A 103 15.69 2.54 6.50
C ASN A 103 17.00 2.53 5.72
N LEU A 104 17.30 3.68 5.18
CA LEU A 104 18.56 3.88 4.48
C LEU A 104 19.67 4.24 5.46
#